data_2e71304c7ce1468434a820be7202b390
#
_entry.id   2e71304c7ce1468434a820be7202b390
#
_cell.length_a   1.000
_cell.length_b   1.000
_cell.length_c   1.000
_cell.angle_alpha   90.00
_cell.angle_beta   90.00
_cell.angle_gamma   90.00
#
_symmetry.space_group_name_H-M   'P 1'
#
loop_
_entity.id
_entity.type
_entity.pdbx_description
1 polymer ?
#
loop_
_entity_poly.entity_id
_entity_poly.type
_entity_poly.pdbx_seq_one_letter_code
_entity_poly.pdbx_strand_id
1 'polypeptide(L)'
;PFTGGVKVWAGDYSDCKDADIIIITAGASQKPGETRIDLLKKNASIFKDIIERITEVNSHGILLIATNPVDILSYTSWKQSGWPASRVIGSGTLLDSARFRYLIGKNKGIDPRSIHAHIIGEHGDSEVPVWSLANVAGTDLELDEETQQDIFDRTKNAAYEIINAKGATSYAIALALDRIVAAILGNEGSVL
;
A
#
# COMPACT_ATOMS: atom_id res chain seq x y z
N PRO A 1 -0.48 -18.96 19.45
CA PRO A 1 -1.72 -19.49 20.02
C PRO A 1 -2.96 -18.63 19.74
N PHE A 2 -2.79 -17.40 19.22
CA PHE A 2 -3.89 -16.50 18.87
C PHE A 2 -4.37 -16.65 17.42
N THR A 3 -3.64 -17.42 16.60
CA THR A 3 -3.99 -17.72 15.21
C THR A 3 -4.11 -19.22 15.01
N GLY A 4 -4.76 -19.66 13.95
CA GLY A 4 -4.77 -21.05 13.52
C GLY A 4 -3.35 -21.57 13.25
N GLY A 5 -3.20 -22.88 13.10
CA GLY A 5 -1.93 -23.49 12.75
C GLY A 5 -1.46 -23.02 11.38
N VAL A 6 -0.35 -22.26 11.35
CA VAL A 6 0.30 -21.79 10.13
C VAL A 6 1.69 -22.40 10.01
N LYS A 7 2.13 -22.67 8.78
CA LYS A 7 3.51 -23.04 8.48
C LYS A 7 4.25 -21.80 7.98
N VAL A 8 5.40 -21.52 8.57
CA VAL A 8 6.29 -20.42 8.18
C VAL A 8 7.70 -21.00 8.00
N TRP A 9 8.30 -20.74 6.86
CA TRP A 9 9.67 -21.19 6.54
C TRP A 9 10.37 -20.16 5.65
N ALA A 10 11.70 -20.21 5.63
CA ALA A 10 12.51 -19.52 4.65
C ALA A 10 12.58 -20.40 3.40
N GLY A 11 12.16 -19.85 2.27
CA GLY A 11 12.10 -20.54 0.99
C GLY A 11 12.89 -19.85 -0.10
N ASP A 12 12.73 -20.34 -1.32
CA ASP A 12 13.23 -19.73 -2.53
C ASP A 12 12.10 -19.49 -3.55
N TYR A 13 12.43 -19.07 -4.78
CA TYR A 13 11.41 -18.78 -5.79
C TYR A 13 10.60 -20.02 -6.22
N SER A 14 11.12 -21.24 -6.04
CA SER A 14 10.37 -22.45 -6.35
C SER A 14 9.16 -22.65 -5.43
N ASP A 15 9.23 -22.11 -4.20
CA ASP A 15 8.10 -22.14 -3.26
C ASP A 15 6.94 -21.24 -3.70
N CYS A 16 7.19 -20.30 -4.60
CA CYS A 16 6.13 -19.46 -5.17
C CYS A 16 5.20 -20.21 -6.12
N LYS A 17 5.52 -21.46 -6.51
CA LYS A 17 4.83 -22.22 -7.57
C LYS A 17 3.30 -22.27 -7.35
N ASP A 18 2.89 -22.57 -6.13
CA ASP A 18 1.46 -22.75 -5.78
C ASP A 18 0.94 -21.60 -4.89
N ALA A 19 1.64 -20.46 -4.86
CA ALA A 19 1.23 -19.32 -4.06
C ALA A 19 0.03 -18.59 -4.67
N ASP A 20 -1.02 -18.38 -3.89
CA ASP A 20 -2.19 -17.57 -4.27
C ASP A 20 -1.87 -16.08 -4.29
N ILE A 21 -1.05 -15.62 -3.34
CA ILE A 21 -0.63 -14.21 -3.23
C ILE A 21 0.88 -14.14 -2.99
N ILE A 22 1.56 -13.34 -3.78
CA ILE A 22 3.00 -13.07 -3.66
C ILE A 22 3.19 -11.59 -3.34
N ILE A 23 3.67 -11.30 -2.14
CA ILE A 23 3.87 -9.93 -1.67
C ILE A 23 5.33 -9.53 -1.89
N ILE A 24 5.55 -8.45 -2.65
CA ILE A 24 6.89 -7.94 -2.94
C ILE A 24 7.15 -6.69 -2.10
N THR A 25 8.05 -6.85 -1.11
CA THR A 25 8.53 -5.76 -0.24
C THR A 25 10.01 -5.47 -0.45
N ALA A 26 10.66 -6.21 -1.35
CA ALA A 26 12.07 -6.06 -1.67
C ALA A 26 12.32 -4.75 -2.41
N GLY A 27 13.42 -4.08 -2.08
CA GLY A 27 13.83 -2.86 -2.76
C GLY A 27 15.05 -2.23 -2.10
N ALA A 28 15.73 -1.38 -2.84
CA ALA A 28 16.82 -0.57 -2.31
C ALA A 28 16.29 0.70 -1.64
N SER A 29 16.92 1.10 -0.56
CA SER A 29 16.69 2.42 0.05
C SER A 29 17.54 3.47 -0.64
N GLN A 30 17.05 4.72 -0.67
CA GLN A 30 17.76 5.86 -1.21
C GLN A 30 19.04 6.13 -0.39
N LYS A 31 20.16 6.31 -1.07
CA LYS A 31 21.43 6.67 -0.44
C LYS A 31 21.62 8.18 -0.43
N PRO A 32 22.43 8.73 0.50
CA PRO A 32 22.81 10.13 0.46
C PRO A 32 23.43 10.51 -0.91
N GLY A 33 22.88 11.56 -1.55
CA GLY A 33 23.32 12.03 -2.87
C GLY A 33 22.73 11.29 -4.07
N GLU A 34 21.95 10.25 -3.86
CA GLU A 34 21.22 9.52 -4.92
C GLU A 34 19.94 10.27 -5.30
N THR A 35 19.66 10.39 -6.60
CA THR A 35 18.41 11.00 -7.06
C THR A 35 17.25 10.01 -6.98
N ARG A 36 15.99 10.52 -6.97
CA ARG A 36 14.78 9.67 -7.06
C ARG A 36 14.78 8.81 -8.33
N ILE A 37 15.33 9.34 -9.44
CA ILE A 37 15.41 8.62 -10.72
C ILE A 37 16.41 7.47 -10.64
N ASP A 38 17.55 7.66 -9.98
CA ASP A 38 18.56 6.61 -9.81
C ASP A 38 18.02 5.47 -8.95
N LEU A 39 17.33 5.81 -7.84
CA LEU A 39 16.63 4.84 -7.01
C LEU A 39 15.57 4.07 -7.79
N LEU A 40 14.77 4.76 -8.61
CA LEU A 40 13.75 4.14 -9.46
C LEU A 40 14.37 3.14 -10.45
N LYS A 41 15.43 3.53 -11.17
CA LYS A 41 16.13 2.64 -12.11
C LYS A 41 16.66 1.38 -11.41
N LYS A 42 17.23 1.56 -10.22
CA LYS A 42 17.75 0.45 -9.40
C LYS A 42 16.64 -0.49 -8.97
N ASN A 43 15.53 0.04 -8.42
CA ASN A 43 14.40 -0.77 -8.03
C ASN A 43 13.72 -1.45 -9.23
N ALA A 44 13.60 -0.78 -10.37
CA ALA A 44 13.09 -1.38 -11.59
C ALA A 44 13.92 -2.59 -12.06
N SER A 45 15.27 -2.52 -11.93
CA SER A 45 16.14 -3.65 -12.25
C SER A 45 15.96 -4.82 -11.27
N ILE A 46 15.84 -4.52 -9.95
CA ILE A 46 15.57 -5.54 -8.93
C ILE A 46 14.22 -6.20 -9.21
N PHE A 47 13.20 -5.42 -9.50
CA PHE A 47 11.86 -5.93 -9.80
C PHE A 47 11.83 -6.79 -11.06
N LYS A 48 12.59 -6.42 -12.07
CA LYS A 48 12.71 -7.23 -13.29
C LYS A 48 13.17 -8.66 -12.96
N ASP A 49 14.26 -8.82 -12.21
CA ASP A 49 14.77 -10.14 -11.80
C ASP A 49 13.74 -10.91 -10.96
N ILE A 50 13.10 -10.24 -10.00
CA ILE A 50 12.07 -10.84 -9.14
C ILE A 50 10.88 -11.33 -9.96
N ILE A 51 10.34 -10.50 -10.84
CA ILE A 51 9.15 -10.82 -11.64
C ILE A 51 9.47 -11.96 -12.64
N GLU A 52 10.61 -11.93 -13.30
CA GLU A 52 11.06 -13.02 -14.20
C GLU A 52 11.08 -14.35 -13.46
N ARG A 53 11.73 -14.42 -12.29
CA ARG A 53 11.82 -15.66 -11.48
C ARG A 53 10.46 -16.13 -10.95
N ILE A 54 9.57 -15.23 -10.56
CA ILE A 54 8.23 -15.58 -10.11
C ILE A 54 7.42 -16.16 -11.27
N THR A 55 7.46 -15.52 -12.44
CA THR A 55 6.66 -15.92 -13.61
C THR A 55 7.14 -17.21 -14.26
N GLU A 56 8.39 -17.63 -14.03
CA GLU A 56 8.91 -18.94 -14.44
C GLU A 56 8.22 -20.09 -13.69
N VAL A 57 7.77 -19.87 -12.46
CA VAL A 57 7.24 -20.93 -11.59
C VAL A 57 5.75 -20.78 -11.27
N ASN A 58 5.19 -19.56 -11.32
CA ASN A 58 3.79 -19.29 -11.02
C ASN A 58 3.12 -18.56 -12.19
N SER A 59 1.89 -18.97 -12.54
CA SER A 59 1.09 -18.37 -13.61
C SER A 59 -0.33 -17.98 -13.19
N HIS A 60 -0.70 -18.18 -11.91
CA HIS A 60 -2.08 -18.05 -11.43
C HIS A 60 -2.25 -17.14 -10.22
N GLY A 61 -1.21 -16.85 -9.47
CA GLY A 61 -1.25 -16.04 -8.27
C GLY A 61 -1.55 -14.56 -8.51
N ILE A 62 -1.58 -13.81 -7.43
CA ILE A 62 -1.70 -12.34 -7.41
C ILE A 62 -0.38 -11.75 -6.93
N LEU A 63 0.16 -10.78 -7.66
CA LEU A 63 1.29 -9.96 -7.22
C LEU A 63 0.75 -8.78 -6.41
N LEU A 64 1.19 -8.63 -5.16
CA LEU A 64 0.90 -7.48 -4.31
C LEU A 64 2.20 -6.70 -4.06
N ILE A 65 2.28 -5.51 -4.62
CA ILE A 65 3.47 -4.66 -4.57
C ILE A 65 3.34 -3.67 -3.41
N ALA A 66 4.36 -3.65 -2.54
CA ALA A 66 4.43 -2.72 -1.40
C ALA A 66 5.67 -1.80 -1.44
N THR A 67 6.61 -2.06 -2.32
CA THR A 67 7.85 -1.29 -2.45
C THR A 67 7.60 0.04 -3.17
N ASN A 68 8.15 1.12 -2.63
CA ASN A 68 8.09 2.44 -3.27
C ASN A 68 9.18 2.62 -4.35
N PRO A 69 8.85 3.40 -5.42
CA PRO A 69 7.56 4.03 -5.71
C PRO A 69 6.51 3.03 -6.20
N VAL A 70 5.50 2.78 -5.37
CA VAL A 70 4.58 1.64 -5.52
C VAL A 70 3.79 1.67 -6.83
N ASP A 71 3.34 2.82 -7.29
CA ASP A 71 2.53 2.95 -8.51
C ASP A 71 3.34 2.58 -9.76
N ILE A 72 4.56 3.10 -9.87
CA ILE A 72 5.45 2.81 -10.99
C ILE A 72 5.90 1.35 -10.96
N LEU A 73 6.25 0.82 -9.78
CA LEU A 73 6.67 -0.58 -9.64
C LEU A 73 5.51 -1.56 -9.89
N SER A 74 4.29 -1.22 -9.51
CA SER A 74 3.10 -2.00 -9.85
C SER A 74 2.86 -2.03 -11.36
N TYR A 75 2.93 -0.86 -12.01
CA TYR A 75 2.79 -0.76 -13.47
C TYR A 75 3.87 -1.56 -14.21
N THR A 76 5.13 -1.42 -13.81
CA THR A 76 6.24 -2.15 -14.44
C THR A 76 6.14 -3.64 -14.19
N SER A 77 5.76 -4.07 -12.99
CA SER A 77 5.52 -5.48 -12.66
C SER A 77 4.40 -6.08 -13.51
N TRP A 78 3.30 -5.35 -13.70
CA TRP A 78 2.24 -5.76 -14.61
C TRP A 78 2.75 -5.95 -16.04
N LYS A 79 3.49 -5.00 -16.58
CA LYS A 79 4.03 -5.08 -17.95
C LYS A 79 5.03 -6.22 -18.13
N GLN A 80 5.86 -6.47 -17.12
CA GLN A 80 6.90 -7.50 -17.15
C GLN A 80 6.35 -8.91 -16.95
N SER A 81 5.36 -9.07 -16.05
CA SER A 81 4.77 -10.36 -15.75
C SER A 81 3.97 -10.94 -16.92
N GLY A 82 3.40 -10.09 -17.77
CA GLY A 82 2.43 -10.51 -18.77
C GLY A 82 1.09 -10.99 -18.18
N TRP A 83 0.91 -10.85 -16.87
CA TRP A 83 -0.32 -11.24 -16.20
C TRP A 83 -1.46 -10.23 -16.45
N PRO A 84 -2.74 -10.63 -16.30
CA PRO A 84 -3.84 -9.69 -16.33
C PRO A 84 -3.68 -8.58 -15.29
N ALA A 85 -4.05 -7.35 -15.62
CA ALA A 85 -3.95 -6.21 -14.71
C ALA A 85 -4.66 -6.46 -13.37
N SER A 86 -5.75 -7.22 -13.38
CA SER A 86 -6.50 -7.60 -12.17
C SER A 86 -5.73 -8.50 -11.18
N ARG A 87 -4.58 -9.01 -11.59
CA ARG A 87 -3.69 -9.85 -10.75
C ARG A 87 -2.40 -9.17 -10.32
N VAL A 88 -2.24 -7.89 -10.63
CA VAL A 88 -1.07 -7.11 -10.19
C VAL A 88 -1.58 -5.87 -9.47
N ILE A 89 -1.45 -5.87 -8.14
CA ILE A 89 -2.03 -4.89 -7.26
C ILE A 89 -0.91 -4.16 -6.52
N GLY A 90 -0.97 -2.84 -6.45
CA GLY A 90 -0.16 -2.04 -5.54
C GLY A 90 -0.87 -1.82 -4.21
N SER A 91 -0.14 -1.66 -3.13
CA SER A 91 -0.73 -1.25 -1.84
C SER A 91 -1.38 0.13 -1.91
N GLY A 92 -0.98 0.95 -2.89
CA GLY A 92 -1.58 2.24 -3.20
C GLY A 92 -1.69 3.16 -2.00
N THR A 93 -2.78 3.88 -1.95
CA THR A 93 -3.11 4.87 -0.91
C THR A 93 -3.97 4.31 0.23
N LEU A 94 -4.02 2.97 0.41
CA LEU A 94 -4.80 2.37 1.50
C LEU A 94 -4.35 2.85 2.88
N LEU A 95 -3.04 2.87 3.12
CA LEU A 95 -2.48 3.33 4.38
C LEU A 95 -2.72 4.83 4.61
N ASP A 96 -2.62 5.62 3.56
CA ASP A 96 -2.90 7.07 3.62
C ASP A 96 -4.38 7.32 3.91
N SER A 97 -5.28 6.58 3.27
CA SER A 97 -6.71 6.58 3.55
C SER A 97 -7.03 6.18 5.01
N ALA A 98 -6.31 5.20 5.56
CA ALA A 98 -6.47 4.80 6.95
C ALA A 98 -6.02 5.91 7.93
N ARG A 99 -4.90 6.58 7.65
CA ARG A 99 -4.41 7.75 8.42
C ARG A 99 -5.38 8.92 8.31
N PHE A 100 -5.87 9.18 7.11
CA PHE A 100 -6.85 10.22 6.83
C PHE A 100 -8.12 10.04 7.67
N ARG A 101 -8.71 8.83 7.63
CA ARG A 101 -9.86 8.49 8.49
C ARG A 101 -9.55 8.62 9.98
N TYR A 102 -8.36 8.21 10.41
CA TYR A 102 -7.94 8.36 11.80
C TYR A 102 -7.89 9.83 12.24
N LEU A 103 -7.31 10.72 11.43
CA LEU A 103 -7.19 12.13 11.77
C LEU A 103 -8.54 12.84 11.75
N ILE A 104 -9.43 12.52 10.81
CA ILE A 104 -10.82 12.98 10.80
C ILE A 104 -11.53 12.50 12.09
N GLY A 105 -11.41 11.23 12.40
CA GLY A 105 -12.03 10.64 13.60
C GLY A 105 -11.55 11.28 14.89
N LYS A 106 -10.25 11.57 14.99
CA LYS A 106 -9.67 12.29 16.12
C LYS A 106 -10.22 13.71 16.25
N ASN A 107 -10.42 14.41 15.13
CA ASN A 107 -10.98 15.77 15.13
C ASN A 107 -12.47 15.77 15.54
N LYS A 108 -13.24 14.84 15.01
CA LYS A 108 -14.71 14.77 15.24
C LYS A 108 -15.13 13.95 16.46
N GLY A 109 -14.21 13.23 17.12
CA GLY A 109 -14.56 12.34 18.23
C GLY A 109 -15.31 11.09 17.77
N ILE A 110 -15.06 10.60 16.52
CA ILE A 110 -15.76 9.49 15.89
C ILE A 110 -14.76 8.36 15.66
N ASP A 111 -15.23 7.10 15.81
CA ASP A 111 -14.43 5.92 15.45
C ASP A 111 -14.03 5.98 13.96
N PRO A 112 -12.73 5.92 13.62
CA PRO A 112 -12.27 5.95 12.23
C PRO A 112 -12.89 4.89 11.32
N ARG A 113 -13.34 3.76 11.88
CA ARG A 113 -14.01 2.69 11.14
C ARG A 113 -15.41 3.08 10.64
N SER A 114 -16.02 4.10 11.24
CA SER A 114 -17.31 4.65 10.84
C SER A 114 -17.19 5.76 9.80
N ILE A 115 -15.97 6.14 9.42
CA ILE A 115 -15.69 7.22 8.47
C ILE A 115 -15.42 6.64 7.09
N HIS A 116 -16.19 7.08 6.12
CA HIS A 116 -15.95 6.81 4.70
C HIS A 116 -15.21 8.00 4.10
N ALA A 117 -13.91 7.88 3.95
CA ALA A 117 -13.04 8.90 3.37
C ALA A 117 -11.81 8.24 2.76
N HIS A 118 -11.37 8.74 1.62
CA HIS A 118 -10.30 8.14 0.82
C HIS A 118 -9.29 9.18 0.36
N ILE A 119 -8.04 8.76 0.34
CA ILE A 119 -6.97 9.37 -0.44
C ILE A 119 -6.86 8.57 -1.73
N ILE A 120 -6.78 9.24 -2.87
CA ILE A 120 -6.67 8.62 -4.20
C ILE A 120 -5.50 9.20 -4.99
N GLY A 121 -5.21 8.59 -6.13
CA GLY A 121 -4.12 9.01 -7.02
C GLY A 121 -2.84 8.23 -6.75
N GLU A 122 -1.71 8.85 -7.03
CA GLU A 122 -0.38 8.29 -6.75
C GLU A 122 -0.11 8.30 -5.24
N HIS A 123 0.43 7.21 -4.70
CA HIS A 123 0.93 7.21 -3.33
C HIS A 123 2.22 8.06 -3.24
N GLY A 124 2.11 9.29 -2.78
CA GLY A 124 3.20 10.24 -2.68
C GLY A 124 2.73 11.70 -2.70
N ASP A 125 3.59 12.58 -3.23
CA ASP A 125 3.37 14.03 -3.17
C ASP A 125 2.16 14.53 -3.97
N SER A 126 1.66 13.75 -4.93
CA SER A 126 0.51 14.09 -5.79
C SER A 126 -0.81 13.40 -5.38
N GLU A 127 -0.84 12.76 -4.21
CA GLU A 127 -2.07 12.18 -3.69
C GLU A 127 -3.16 13.24 -3.43
N VAL A 128 -4.43 12.82 -3.52
CA VAL A 128 -5.58 13.74 -3.44
C VAL A 128 -6.60 13.25 -2.40
N PRO A 129 -6.98 14.08 -1.42
CA PRO A 129 -8.05 13.79 -0.49
C PRO A 129 -9.42 13.99 -1.15
N VAL A 130 -10.28 12.98 -1.12
CA VAL A 130 -11.62 13.07 -1.72
C VAL A 130 -12.62 13.56 -0.67
N TRP A 131 -12.54 14.84 -0.33
CA TRP A 131 -13.44 15.45 0.65
C TRP A 131 -14.91 15.39 0.24
N SER A 132 -15.20 15.52 -1.05
CA SER A 132 -16.56 15.48 -1.59
C SER A 132 -17.30 14.15 -1.38
N LEU A 133 -16.59 13.10 -1.05
CA LEU A 133 -17.15 11.78 -0.73
C LEU A 133 -16.97 11.42 0.75
N ALA A 134 -16.36 12.30 1.53
CA ALA A 134 -16.10 12.04 2.95
C ALA A 134 -17.39 12.17 3.77
N ASN A 135 -17.79 11.08 4.43
CA ASN A 135 -19.04 11.04 5.19
C ASN A 135 -18.97 10.07 6.38
N VAL A 136 -19.95 10.21 7.28
CA VAL A 136 -20.25 9.27 8.36
C VAL A 136 -21.72 8.89 8.28
N ALA A 137 -21.99 7.60 8.08
CA ALA A 137 -23.36 7.08 7.95
C ALA A 137 -24.21 7.83 6.90
N GLY A 138 -23.57 8.27 5.80
CA GLY A 138 -24.25 9.01 4.72
C GLY A 138 -24.45 10.50 5.00
N THR A 139 -23.96 11.02 6.14
CA THR A 139 -23.98 12.46 6.45
C THR A 139 -22.61 13.06 6.13
N ASP A 140 -22.58 14.14 5.39
CA ASP A 140 -21.36 14.84 5.01
C ASP A 140 -20.58 15.31 6.24
N LEU A 141 -19.25 15.28 6.12
CA LEU A 141 -18.36 15.80 7.15
C LEU A 141 -18.24 17.32 6.98
N GLU A 142 -18.84 18.05 7.91
CA GLU A 142 -18.68 19.50 7.99
C GLU A 142 -17.31 19.83 8.62
N LEU A 143 -16.34 20.18 7.80
CA LEU A 143 -15.01 20.66 8.17
C LEU A 143 -14.71 21.92 7.37
N ASP A 144 -14.19 22.95 8.05
CA ASP A 144 -13.68 24.14 7.37
C ASP A 144 -12.40 23.83 6.57
N GLU A 145 -12.07 24.69 5.61
CA GLU A 145 -10.94 24.48 4.70
C GLU A 145 -9.60 24.41 5.44
N GLU A 146 -9.41 25.17 6.53
CA GLU A 146 -8.18 25.16 7.32
C GLU A 146 -8.00 23.79 8.01
N THR A 147 -9.06 23.26 8.61
CA THR A 147 -9.06 21.93 9.23
C THR A 147 -8.84 20.82 8.20
N GLN A 148 -9.47 20.92 7.03
CA GLN A 148 -9.28 19.97 5.93
C GLN A 148 -7.80 19.95 5.49
N GLN A 149 -7.19 21.12 5.32
CA GLN A 149 -5.79 21.23 4.92
C GLN A 149 -4.84 20.69 6.00
N ASP A 150 -5.04 21.00 7.29
CA ASP A 150 -4.25 20.44 8.40
C ASP A 150 -4.29 18.91 8.42
N ILE A 151 -5.50 18.34 8.32
CA ILE A 151 -5.67 16.89 8.29
C ILE A 151 -4.94 16.26 7.09
N PHE A 152 -5.05 16.85 5.91
CA PHE A 152 -4.40 16.34 4.72
C PHE A 152 -2.88 16.43 4.82
N ASP A 153 -2.35 17.57 5.23
CA ASP A 153 -0.90 17.77 5.39
C ASP A 153 -0.30 16.78 6.39
N ARG A 154 -0.97 16.51 7.49
CA ARG A 154 -0.56 15.51 8.48
C ARG A 154 -0.67 14.08 7.96
N THR A 155 -1.67 13.78 7.14
CA THR A 155 -1.80 12.49 6.47
C THR A 155 -0.58 12.23 5.57
N LYS A 156 -0.28 13.18 4.70
CA LYS A 156 0.81 13.13 3.74
C LYS A 156 2.19 13.07 4.40
N ASN A 157 2.40 13.83 5.47
CA ASN A 157 3.70 13.90 6.16
C ASN A 157 3.93 12.78 7.19
N ALA A 158 2.92 11.96 7.51
CA ALA A 158 3.02 10.94 8.56
C ALA A 158 4.17 9.94 8.35
N ALA A 159 4.48 9.57 7.10
CA ALA A 159 5.59 8.67 6.80
C ALA A 159 6.95 9.31 7.14
N TYR A 160 7.12 10.59 6.82
CA TYR A 160 8.35 11.34 7.12
C TYR A 160 8.56 11.48 8.62
N GLU A 161 7.51 11.78 9.39
CA GLU A 161 7.57 11.85 10.86
C GLU A 161 8.00 10.50 11.47
N ILE A 162 7.43 9.39 10.99
CA ILE A 162 7.78 8.05 11.46
C ILE A 162 9.22 7.69 11.11
N ILE A 163 9.68 7.99 9.90
CA ILE A 163 11.06 7.72 9.47
C ILE A 163 12.04 8.55 10.28
N ASN A 164 11.75 9.82 10.52
CA ASN A 164 12.59 10.70 11.34
C ASN A 164 12.67 10.21 12.79
N ALA A 165 11.59 9.65 13.35
CA ALA A 165 11.53 9.21 14.73
C ALA A 165 12.19 7.83 14.96
N LYS A 166 12.08 6.88 14.02
CA LYS A 166 12.55 5.50 14.21
C LYS A 166 13.35 4.90 13.05
N GLY A 167 13.65 5.69 12.02
CA GLY A 167 14.48 5.28 10.89
C GLY A 167 13.79 4.50 9.78
N ALA A 168 12.60 3.95 10.00
CA ALA A 168 11.86 3.17 9.00
C ALA A 168 10.36 3.11 9.29
N THR A 169 9.56 2.80 8.26
CA THR A 169 8.16 2.42 8.40
C THR A 169 8.02 0.91 8.17
N SER A 170 7.20 0.22 8.96
CA SER A 170 6.98 -1.22 8.83
C SER A 170 5.61 -1.68 9.32
N TYR A 171 5.24 -1.35 10.56
CA TYR A 171 4.04 -1.93 11.19
C TYR A 171 2.74 -1.54 10.49
N ALA A 172 2.58 -0.27 10.16
CA ALA A 172 1.33 0.22 9.55
C ALA A 172 1.14 -0.32 8.13
N ILE A 173 2.22 -0.40 7.33
CA ILE A 173 2.13 -1.01 5.99
C ILE A 173 1.87 -2.52 6.10
N ALA A 174 2.42 -3.21 7.10
CA ALA A 174 2.11 -4.63 7.31
C ALA A 174 0.62 -4.85 7.57
N LEU A 175 -0.04 -3.99 8.39
CA LEU A 175 -1.48 -4.05 8.61
C LEU A 175 -2.30 -3.70 7.34
N ALA A 176 -1.81 -2.78 6.51
CA ALA A 176 -2.45 -2.49 5.24
C ALA A 176 -2.38 -3.69 4.28
N LEU A 177 -1.23 -4.36 4.20
CA LEU A 177 -1.07 -5.59 3.41
C LEU A 177 -1.94 -6.72 3.94
N ASP A 178 -1.99 -6.93 5.26
CA ASP A 178 -2.88 -7.89 5.91
C ASP A 178 -4.35 -7.64 5.52
N ARG A 179 -4.79 -6.38 5.54
CA ARG A 179 -6.15 -6.01 5.12
C ARG A 179 -6.44 -6.32 3.66
N ILE A 180 -5.47 -6.06 2.75
CA ILE A 180 -5.61 -6.39 1.32
C ILE A 180 -5.69 -7.90 1.15
N VAL A 181 -4.79 -8.65 1.78
CA VAL A 181 -4.74 -10.11 1.72
C VAL A 181 -6.05 -10.72 2.23
N ALA A 182 -6.56 -10.24 3.38
CA ALA A 182 -7.82 -10.69 3.93
C ALA A 182 -8.99 -10.46 2.96
N ALA A 183 -9.05 -9.29 2.32
CA ALA A 183 -10.09 -8.97 1.34
C ALA A 183 -10.03 -9.88 0.11
N ILE A 184 -8.82 -10.18 -0.39
CA ILE A 184 -8.62 -11.08 -1.54
C ILE A 184 -9.03 -12.51 -1.17
N LEU A 185 -8.47 -13.06 -0.10
CA LEU A 185 -8.73 -14.45 0.31
C LEU A 185 -10.19 -14.67 0.76
N GLY A 186 -10.81 -13.65 1.35
CA GLY A 186 -12.20 -13.65 1.75
C GLY A 186 -13.18 -13.39 0.61
N ASN A 187 -12.70 -13.02 -0.59
CA ASN A 187 -13.54 -12.58 -1.72
C ASN A 187 -14.59 -11.54 -1.29
N GLU A 188 -14.17 -10.58 -0.48
CA GLU A 188 -15.09 -9.66 0.20
C GLU A 188 -15.79 -8.66 -0.73
N GLY A 189 -15.26 -8.40 -1.94
CA GLY A 189 -15.74 -7.31 -2.80
C GLY A 189 -15.54 -5.92 -2.18
N SER A 190 -14.61 -5.79 -1.24
CA SER A 190 -14.32 -4.54 -0.54
C SER A 190 -13.72 -3.48 -1.45
N VAL A 191 -14.12 -2.22 -1.24
CA VAL A 191 -13.42 -1.03 -1.73
C VAL A 191 -12.50 -0.56 -0.61
N LEU A 192 -11.20 -0.51 -0.87
CA LEU A 192 -10.16 -0.24 0.12
C LEU A 192 -9.43 1.08 -0.18
#